data_66dc11cf3f5675394d4fa939880d4751
#
_entry.id   66dc11cf3f5675394d4fa939880d4751
#
_cell.length_a   1.000
_cell.length_b   1.000
_cell.length_c   1.000
_cell.angle_alpha   90.00
_cell.angle_beta   90.00
_cell.angle_gamma   90.00
#
_symmetry.space_group_name_H-M   'P 1'
#
loop_
_entity.id
_entity.type
_entity.pdbx_description
1 polymer ?
#
loop_
_entity_poly.entity_id
_entity_poly.type
_entity_poly.pdbx_seq_one_letter_code
_entity_poly.pdbx_strand_id
1 'polypeptide(L)'
;MCIAIVKPRGVSLADDRLRTCFENNPDGAGFAIAADQAVRIHKGYASFREFWAAYREHEVDKYPAVIHFRITTRGESSARNHHPFAVAAGALVHNGTISWLGKAGRGPSDTALFAELLQDMTVSQWDRLRPLIEHGTGWSRFALLTPEGEVLLFNADEWIEDGGALYSNDSYQPEPEIGGGAWLYGRDPFRWESDLTLTRLRADGTVYRDEALERDVLHEWMACYGEPPHEAWAWATLDEMTHDYIEEEHHELDHLHAA
;
A
#
# COMPACT_ATOMS: atom_id res chain seq x y z
N MET A 1 -5.66 -1.00 -1.00
CA MET A 1 -4.34 -0.50 -0.52
C MET A 1 -4.54 0.28 0.76
N CYS A 2 -3.51 0.32 1.64
CA CYS A 2 -3.53 1.19 2.82
C CYS A 2 -3.74 2.66 2.45
N ILE A 3 -4.08 3.51 3.42
CA ILE A 3 -4.02 4.95 3.24
C ILE A 3 -3.16 5.60 4.32
N ALA A 4 -2.24 6.46 3.89
CA ALA A 4 -1.49 7.37 4.73
C ALA A 4 -2.01 8.80 4.54
N ILE A 5 -2.08 9.55 5.64
CA ILE A 5 -2.56 10.94 5.65
C ILE A 5 -1.52 11.81 6.34
N VAL A 6 -1.19 12.93 5.73
CA VAL A 6 -0.38 14.00 6.34
C VAL A 6 -1.28 15.17 6.65
N LYS A 7 -1.33 15.54 7.91
CA LYS A 7 -2.18 16.62 8.40
C LYS A 7 -1.34 17.73 9.02
N PRO A 8 -1.33 18.95 8.44
CA PRO A 8 -0.70 20.12 9.06
C PRO A 8 -1.34 20.50 10.40
N ARG A 9 -0.63 21.33 11.16
CA ARG A 9 -1.16 21.91 12.39
C ARG A 9 -2.43 22.72 12.11
N GLY A 10 -3.47 22.50 12.95
CA GLY A 10 -4.71 23.27 12.90
C GLY A 10 -5.68 22.84 11.77
N VAL A 11 -5.31 21.87 10.94
CA VAL A 11 -6.26 21.23 10.04
C VAL A 11 -7.05 20.20 10.82
N SER A 12 -8.38 20.25 10.73
CA SER A 12 -9.28 19.26 11.31
C SER A 12 -9.80 18.34 10.23
N LEU A 13 -9.72 17.04 10.48
CA LEU A 13 -10.29 16.04 9.61
C LEU A 13 -11.69 15.65 10.11
N ALA A 14 -12.66 15.64 9.22
CA ALA A 14 -14.01 15.23 9.56
C ALA A 14 -14.08 13.75 9.97
N ASP A 15 -14.93 13.44 10.92
CA ASP A 15 -15.10 12.08 11.47
C ASP A 15 -15.57 11.09 10.39
N ASP A 16 -16.47 11.51 9.52
CA ASP A 16 -16.97 10.71 8.41
C ASP A 16 -15.85 10.35 7.41
N ARG A 17 -14.95 11.31 7.11
CA ARG A 17 -13.81 11.08 6.24
C ARG A 17 -12.83 10.06 6.83
N LEU A 18 -12.47 10.21 8.12
CA LEU A 18 -11.61 9.26 8.82
C LEU A 18 -12.27 7.88 8.96
N ARG A 19 -13.59 7.85 9.13
CA ARG A 19 -14.39 6.63 9.14
C ARG A 19 -14.34 5.92 7.80
N THR A 20 -14.53 6.63 6.69
CA THR A 20 -14.39 6.10 5.34
C THR A 20 -12.99 5.51 5.11
N CYS A 21 -11.93 6.23 5.52
CA CYS A 21 -10.57 5.69 5.45
C CYS A 21 -10.42 4.37 6.21
N PHE A 22 -11.02 4.26 7.40
CA PHE A 22 -10.97 3.03 8.20
C PHE A 22 -11.80 1.91 7.57
N GLU A 23 -13.01 2.20 7.08
CA GLU A 23 -13.89 1.20 6.45
C GLU A 23 -13.27 0.62 5.18
N ASN A 24 -12.57 1.44 4.41
CA ASN A 24 -11.83 1.00 3.24
C ASN A 24 -10.49 0.30 3.58
N ASN A 25 -9.98 0.43 4.82
CA ASN A 25 -8.71 -0.14 5.28
C ASN A 25 -8.82 -0.63 6.73
N PRO A 26 -9.59 -1.73 7.00
CA PRO A 26 -10.06 -2.06 8.35
C PRO A 26 -9.08 -2.88 9.20
N ASP A 27 -7.90 -3.24 8.71
CA ASP A 27 -6.98 -4.16 9.39
C ASP A 27 -6.14 -3.51 10.50
N GLY A 28 -6.36 -2.22 10.72
CA GLY A 28 -5.77 -1.50 11.84
C GLY A 28 -5.48 -0.03 11.53
N ALA A 29 -5.39 0.76 12.61
CA ALA A 29 -5.16 2.19 12.54
C ALA A 29 -4.09 2.66 13.53
N GLY A 30 -3.51 3.82 13.22
CA GLY A 30 -2.62 4.54 14.10
C GLY A 30 -2.32 5.95 13.59
N PHE A 31 -1.75 6.75 14.47
CA PHE A 31 -1.31 8.10 14.16
C PHE A 31 -0.06 8.47 14.95
N ALA A 32 0.66 9.48 14.49
CA ALA A 32 1.68 10.16 15.26
C ALA A 32 1.45 11.65 15.20
N ILE A 33 1.76 12.34 16.32
CA ILE A 33 1.72 13.79 16.44
C ILE A 33 3.10 14.32 16.82
N ALA A 34 3.45 15.50 16.32
CA ALA A 34 4.63 16.24 16.76
C ALA A 34 4.20 17.31 17.78
N ALA A 35 4.60 17.12 19.03
CA ALA A 35 4.28 18.00 20.14
C ALA A 35 5.48 18.12 21.09
N ASP A 36 5.76 19.31 21.60
CA ASP A 36 6.81 19.57 22.59
C ASP A 36 8.20 19.05 22.15
N GLN A 37 8.57 19.26 20.90
CA GLN A 37 9.83 18.81 20.29
C GLN A 37 10.00 17.27 20.35
N ALA A 38 8.91 16.53 20.35
CA ALA A 38 8.89 15.09 20.35
C ALA A 38 7.78 14.55 19.44
N VAL A 39 8.00 13.35 18.91
CA VAL A 39 6.95 12.60 18.19
C VAL A 39 6.34 11.58 19.14
N ARG A 40 5.01 11.60 19.26
CA ARG A 40 4.23 10.63 20.03
C ARG A 40 3.47 9.75 19.08
N ILE A 41 3.68 8.44 19.19
CA ILE A 41 3.08 7.42 18.31
C ILE A 41 1.97 6.69 19.08
N HIS A 42 0.80 6.61 18.47
CA HIS A 42 -0.38 5.92 18.97
C HIS A 42 -0.88 4.98 17.87
N LYS A 43 -0.84 3.66 18.10
CA LYS A 43 -1.19 2.65 17.09
C LYS A 43 -1.74 1.37 17.72
N GLY A 44 -2.24 0.48 16.86
CA GLY A 44 -2.77 -0.80 17.31
C GLY A 44 -4.29 -0.80 17.46
N TYR A 45 -4.97 0.22 16.95
CA TYR A 45 -6.42 0.30 17.01
C TYR A 45 -7.05 -0.65 16.02
N ALA A 46 -7.84 -1.60 16.52
CA ALA A 46 -8.52 -2.60 15.70
C ALA A 46 -9.96 -2.18 15.32
N SER A 47 -10.43 -1.06 15.82
CA SER A 47 -11.74 -0.51 15.48
C SER A 47 -11.69 1.00 15.31
N PHE A 48 -12.56 1.54 14.45
CA PHE A 48 -12.70 2.98 14.29
C PHE A 48 -13.07 3.68 15.62
N ARG A 49 -13.89 3.05 16.45
CA ARG A 49 -14.27 3.61 17.74
C ARG A 49 -13.08 3.84 18.66
N GLU A 50 -12.15 2.87 18.75
CA GLU A 50 -10.94 3.00 19.57
C GLU A 50 -10.01 4.06 19.00
N PHE A 51 -9.78 4.02 17.68
CA PHE A 51 -8.98 5.02 16.98
C PHE A 51 -9.54 6.44 17.21
N TRP A 52 -10.84 6.65 17.00
CA TRP A 52 -11.48 7.94 17.11
C TRP A 52 -11.46 8.48 18.56
N ALA A 53 -11.67 7.60 19.55
CA ALA A 53 -11.56 7.97 20.97
C ALA A 53 -10.15 8.49 21.29
N ALA A 54 -9.10 7.78 20.88
CA ALA A 54 -7.71 8.20 21.05
C ALA A 54 -7.39 9.47 20.26
N TYR A 55 -7.85 9.58 19.01
CA TYR A 55 -7.67 10.76 18.17
C TYR A 55 -8.19 12.03 18.87
N ARG A 56 -9.38 11.94 19.48
CA ARG A 56 -10.00 13.03 20.24
C ARG A 56 -9.30 13.29 21.57
N GLU A 57 -8.93 12.25 22.31
CA GLU A 57 -8.23 12.34 23.61
C GLU A 57 -6.89 13.07 23.45
N HIS A 58 -6.15 12.75 22.40
CA HIS A 58 -4.83 13.35 22.12
C HIS A 58 -4.91 14.65 21.32
N GLU A 59 -6.12 15.17 21.06
CA GLU A 59 -6.36 16.44 20.38
C GLU A 59 -5.55 16.61 19.09
N VAL A 60 -5.53 15.54 18.27
CA VAL A 60 -4.66 15.41 17.10
C VAL A 60 -4.76 16.62 16.14
N ASP A 61 -5.93 17.24 16.05
CA ASP A 61 -6.16 18.42 15.22
C ASP A 61 -5.26 19.61 15.57
N LYS A 62 -4.81 19.70 16.82
CA LYS A 62 -3.94 20.79 17.28
C LYS A 62 -2.49 20.68 16.79
N TYR A 63 -2.06 19.51 16.33
CA TYR A 63 -0.66 19.21 16.02
C TYR A 63 -0.46 18.83 14.56
N PRO A 64 0.76 18.99 14.00
CA PRO A 64 1.13 18.27 12.80
C PRO A 64 1.05 16.77 13.08
N ALA A 65 0.49 16.01 12.14
CA ALA A 65 0.28 14.59 12.34
C ALA A 65 0.46 13.79 11.04
N VAL A 66 0.84 12.52 11.21
CA VAL A 66 0.69 11.47 10.19
C VAL A 66 -0.27 10.42 10.72
N ILE A 67 -1.20 9.96 9.88
CA ILE A 67 -2.25 9.00 10.21
C ILE A 67 -2.19 7.87 9.20
N HIS A 68 -2.51 6.66 9.62
CA HIS A 68 -2.50 5.52 8.73
C HIS A 68 -3.63 4.54 9.05
N PHE A 69 -4.31 4.08 8.01
CA PHE A 69 -5.26 2.98 8.06
C PHE A 69 -4.76 1.85 7.17
N ARG A 70 -4.73 0.66 7.72
CA ARG A 70 -4.06 -0.49 7.11
C ARG A 70 -5.05 -1.44 6.46
N ILE A 71 -4.66 -1.93 5.28
CA ILE A 71 -5.10 -3.21 4.76
C ILE A 71 -3.88 -4.13 4.64
N THR A 72 -4.00 -5.38 5.06
CA THR A 72 -2.86 -6.29 5.17
C THR A 72 -2.54 -6.93 3.83
N THR A 73 -1.42 -6.56 3.25
CA THR A 73 -0.85 -7.18 2.03
C THR A 73 0.45 -7.91 2.33
N ARG A 74 1.30 -7.36 3.19
CA ARG A 74 2.57 -7.93 3.65
C ARG A 74 2.62 -8.04 5.17
N GLY A 75 3.30 -9.08 5.66
CA GLY A 75 3.37 -9.38 7.09
C GLY A 75 2.07 -9.97 7.65
N GLU A 76 2.06 -10.24 8.94
CA GLU A 76 0.86 -10.72 9.66
C GLU A 76 -0.08 -9.55 10.02
N SER A 77 -1.38 -9.84 10.16
CA SER A 77 -2.32 -8.88 10.73
C SER A 77 -2.14 -8.81 12.25
N SER A 78 -1.25 -7.93 12.69
CA SER A 78 -0.97 -7.69 14.12
C SER A 78 -0.64 -6.23 14.39
N ALA A 79 -0.86 -5.80 15.63
CA ALA A 79 -0.62 -4.42 16.05
C ALA A 79 0.84 -3.97 15.87
N ARG A 80 1.81 -4.90 15.86
CA ARG A 80 3.22 -4.58 15.59
C ARG A 80 3.44 -4.05 14.17
N ASN A 81 2.62 -4.49 13.22
CA ASN A 81 2.68 -4.08 11.83
C ASN A 81 1.80 -2.87 11.51
N HIS A 82 1.07 -2.32 12.50
CA HIS A 82 0.36 -1.07 12.32
C HIS A 82 1.35 0.10 12.27
N HIS A 83 1.10 1.04 11.38
CA HIS A 83 1.82 2.30 11.33
C HIS A 83 1.29 3.29 12.38
N PRO A 84 2.05 4.33 12.71
CA PRO A 84 3.42 4.67 12.26
C PRO A 84 4.51 3.84 12.92
N PHE A 85 5.70 3.80 12.28
CA PHE A 85 6.90 3.18 12.83
C PHE A 85 7.85 4.25 13.39
N ALA A 86 8.40 3.99 14.58
CA ALA A 86 9.41 4.85 15.18
C ALA A 86 10.76 4.67 14.46
N VAL A 87 11.41 5.78 14.13
CA VAL A 87 12.80 5.89 13.69
C VAL A 87 13.47 7.06 14.40
N ALA A 88 14.79 7.15 14.43
CA ALA A 88 15.50 8.24 15.12
C ALA A 88 15.07 9.64 14.61
N ALA A 89 14.73 9.75 13.33
CA ALA A 89 14.25 10.98 12.71
C ALA A 89 12.78 11.32 13.04
N GLY A 90 12.01 10.40 13.67
CA GLY A 90 10.60 10.67 13.99
C GLY A 90 9.67 9.47 13.79
N ALA A 91 8.56 9.66 13.07
CA ALA A 91 7.56 8.63 12.80
C ALA A 91 7.32 8.46 11.30
N LEU A 92 7.46 7.23 10.83
CA LEU A 92 7.32 6.84 9.42
C LEU A 92 5.96 6.19 9.16
N VAL A 93 5.27 6.64 8.13
CA VAL A 93 4.13 5.96 7.51
C VAL A 93 4.44 5.64 6.06
N HIS A 94 3.81 4.59 5.55
CA HIS A 94 4.01 4.10 4.18
C HIS A 94 2.69 3.58 3.59
N ASN A 95 2.44 3.93 2.34
CA ASN A 95 1.44 3.30 1.49
C ASN A 95 2.11 2.80 0.22
N GLY A 96 2.06 1.51 -0.02
CA GLY A 96 2.71 0.82 -1.13
C GLY A 96 3.17 -0.57 -0.74
N THR A 97 4.06 -1.13 -1.55
CA THR A 97 4.71 -2.41 -1.29
C THR A 97 6.19 -2.32 -1.61
N ILE A 98 7.03 -2.67 -0.64
CA ILE A 98 8.48 -2.79 -0.85
C ILE A 98 8.73 -4.26 -1.20
N SER A 99 8.73 -4.56 -2.51
CA SER A 99 8.70 -5.93 -3.03
C SER A 99 9.85 -6.82 -2.55
N TRP A 100 11.02 -6.24 -2.33
CA TRP A 100 12.23 -6.95 -1.86
C TRP A 100 12.29 -7.14 -0.33
N LEU A 101 11.29 -6.65 0.44
CA LEU A 101 11.19 -6.79 1.89
C LEU A 101 9.91 -7.49 2.31
N GLY A 102 10.05 -8.32 3.35
CA GLY A 102 8.90 -8.98 3.98
C GLY A 102 8.35 -10.16 3.16
N LYS A 103 7.36 -10.82 3.73
CA LYS A 103 6.63 -11.92 3.10
C LYS A 103 5.14 -11.76 3.36
N ALA A 104 4.32 -12.17 2.40
CA ALA A 104 2.87 -12.16 2.58
C ALA A 104 2.45 -13.07 3.75
N GLY A 105 1.53 -12.58 4.59
CA GLY A 105 0.86 -13.35 5.64
C GLY A 105 1.72 -13.80 6.83
N ARG A 106 2.99 -13.41 6.95
CA ARG A 106 3.88 -13.86 8.04
C ARG A 106 4.83 -12.77 8.52
N GLY A 107 5.02 -12.71 9.85
CA GLY A 107 6.06 -11.90 10.50
C GLY A 107 5.88 -10.39 10.32
N PRO A 108 6.99 -9.64 10.32
CA PRO A 108 6.96 -8.19 10.14
C PRO A 108 6.55 -7.80 8.72
N SER A 109 5.86 -6.66 8.61
CA SER A 109 5.57 -6.08 7.29
C SER A 109 6.85 -5.58 6.63
N ASP A 110 6.80 -5.37 5.32
CA ASP A 110 7.86 -4.73 4.55
C ASP A 110 8.27 -3.39 5.13
N THR A 111 7.30 -2.56 5.50
CA THR A 111 7.56 -1.26 6.15
C THR A 111 8.20 -1.40 7.53
N ALA A 112 7.80 -2.41 8.32
CA ALA A 112 8.43 -2.65 9.62
C ALA A 112 9.92 -2.97 9.46
N LEU A 113 10.26 -3.83 8.49
CA LEU A 113 11.65 -4.16 8.15
C LEU A 113 12.41 -2.94 7.57
N PHE A 114 11.75 -2.15 6.74
CA PHE A 114 12.34 -0.93 6.18
C PHE A 114 12.65 0.09 7.26
N ALA A 115 11.74 0.31 8.19
CA ALA A 115 11.94 1.19 9.34
C ALA A 115 13.07 0.68 10.25
N GLU A 116 13.19 -0.64 10.46
CA GLU A 116 14.29 -1.25 11.22
C GLU A 116 15.63 -1.03 10.54
N LEU A 117 15.72 -1.23 9.22
CA LEU A 117 16.95 -1.02 8.44
C LEU A 117 17.45 0.42 8.51
N LEU A 118 16.55 1.39 8.57
CA LEU A 118 16.86 2.82 8.53
C LEU A 118 16.62 3.51 9.88
N GLN A 119 16.48 2.73 10.97
CA GLN A 119 16.04 3.24 12.27
C GLN A 119 16.92 4.35 12.84
N ASP A 120 18.24 4.30 12.61
CA ASP A 120 19.21 5.23 13.22
C ASP A 120 19.51 6.45 12.32
N MET A 121 18.84 6.56 11.16
CA MET A 121 19.08 7.66 10.24
C MET A 121 18.52 8.97 10.76
N THR A 122 19.32 10.05 10.62
CA THR A 122 18.90 11.42 10.89
C THR A 122 18.01 11.95 9.77
N VAL A 123 17.26 13.03 10.05
CA VAL A 123 16.41 13.71 9.05
C VAL A 123 17.22 14.08 7.79
N SER A 124 18.44 14.61 7.96
CA SER A 124 19.32 14.98 6.84
C SER A 124 19.78 13.78 6.00
N GLN A 125 19.94 12.60 6.61
CA GLN A 125 20.27 11.36 5.88
C GLN A 125 19.06 10.86 5.10
N TRP A 126 17.86 10.90 5.67
CA TRP A 126 16.62 10.59 4.96
C TRP A 126 16.44 11.47 3.73
N ASP A 127 16.63 12.78 3.88
CA ASP A 127 16.50 13.73 2.78
C ASP A 127 17.55 13.49 1.67
N ARG A 128 18.81 13.25 2.07
CA ARG A 128 19.89 12.94 1.11
C ARG A 128 19.65 11.65 0.33
N LEU A 129 19.08 10.63 0.97
CA LEU A 129 18.80 9.32 0.35
C LEU A 129 17.45 9.27 -0.36
N ARG A 130 16.66 10.36 -0.33
CA ARG A 130 15.35 10.44 -0.98
C ARG A 130 15.33 9.86 -2.40
N PRO A 131 16.22 10.28 -3.34
CA PRO A 131 16.17 9.75 -4.71
C PRO A 131 16.42 8.24 -4.79
N LEU A 132 17.26 7.70 -3.88
CA LEU A 132 17.52 6.26 -3.82
C LEU A 132 16.33 5.49 -3.24
N ILE A 133 15.69 6.05 -2.20
CA ILE A 133 14.50 5.46 -1.59
C ILE A 133 13.35 5.42 -2.60
N GLU A 134 13.07 6.54 -3.27
CA GLU A 134 12.02 6.64 -4.28
C GLU A 134 12.27 5.68 -5.45
N HIS A 135 13.51 5.63 -5.96
CA HIS A 135 13.86 4.69 -7.02
C HIS A 135 13.73 3.22 -6.58
N GLY A 136 14.20 2.90 -5.36
CA GLY A 136 14.21 1.52 -4.86
C GLY A 136 12.87 1.00 -4.35
N THR A 137 11.89 1.88 -4.16
CA THR A 137 10.55 1.53 -3.67
C THR A 137 9.44 1.86 -4.68
N GLY A 138 9.83 2.32 -5.86
CA GLY A 138 8.92 2.63 -6.96
C GLY A 138 7.86 3.68 -6.57
N TRP A 139 6.62 3.40 -6.86
CA TRP A 139 5.47 4.28 -6.59
C TRP A 139 5.04 4.34 -5.10
N SER A 140 5.77 3.67 -4.20
CA SER A 140 5.47 3.71 -2.75
C SER A 140 5.57 5.12 -2.19
N ARG A 141 4.58 5.51 -1.39
CA ARG A 141 4.49 6.83 -0.77
C ARG A 141 4.85 6.73 0.70
N PHE A 142 5.85 7.52 1.11
CA PHE A 142 6.23 7.61 2.52
C PHE A 142 6.04 9.02 3.03
N ALA A 143 5.70 9.14 4.31
CA ALA A 143 5.80 10.40 5.03
C ALA A 143 6.52 10.17 6.36
N LEU A 144 7.51 11.00 6.64
CA LEU A 144 8.29 11.00 7.87
C LEU A 144 7.99 12.28 8.64
N LEU A 145 7.27 12.17 9.76
CA LEU A 145 7.00 13.28 10.67
C LEU A 145 8.17 13.44 11.63
N THR A 146 8.78 14.63 11.65
CA THR A 146 9.90 14.96 12.53
C THR A 146 9.43 15.52 13.88
N PRO A 147 10.30 15.54 14.91
CA PRO A 147 9.98 16.17 16.21
C PRO A 147 9.63 17.67 16.14
N GLU A 148 10.16 18.36 15.13
CA GLU A 148 9.89 19.78 14.88
C GLU A 148 8.52 20.00 14.22
N GLY A 149 7.89 18.92 13.75
CA GLY A 149 6.58 18.94 13.10
C GLY A 149 6.67 19.17 11.59
N GLU A 150 7.86 19.06 11.02
CA GLU A 150 8.05 18.99 9.58
C GLU A 150 7.74 17.60 9.05
N VAL A 151 7.38 17.50 7.79
CA VAL A 151 7.12 16.21 7.14
C VAL A 151 7.96 16.09 5.87
N LEU A 152 8.80 15.08 5.82
CA LEU A 152 9.47 14.68 4.59
C LEU A 152 8.55 13.74 3.82
N LEU A 153 8.19 14.15 2.61
CA LEU A 153 7.41 13.34 1.68
C LEU A 153 8.33 12.67 0.67
N PHE A 154 8.00 11.45 0.31
CA PHE A 154 8.61 10.68 -0.77
C PHE A 154 7.56 10.42 -1.84
N ASN A 155 7.94 10.50 -3.11
CA ASN A 155 7.03 10.54 -4.25
C ASN A 155 5.94 11.61 -4.04
N ALA A 156 6.37 12.84 -3.76
CA ALA A 156 5.51 13.94 -3.31
C ALA A 156 4.42 14.29 -4.34
N ASP A 157 4.71 14.16 -5.63
CA ASP A 157 3.77 14.46 -6.72
C ASP A 157 2.58 13.48 -6.79
N GLU A 158 2.71 12.35 -6.13
CA GLU A 158 1.68 11.31 -6.07
C GLU A 158 0.68 11.47 -4.91
N TRP A 159 0.88 12.46 -4.04
CA TRP A 159 -0.03 12.75 -2.94
C TRP A 159 -1.17 13.65 -3.37
N ILE A 160 -2.37 13.35 -2.89
CA ILE A 160 -3.60 14.08 -3.22
C ILE A 160 -3.85 15.12 -2.13
N GLU A 161 -3.89 16.39 -2.48
CA GLU A 161 -4.29 17.45 -1.55
C GLU A 161 -5.81 17.63 -1.54
N ASP A 162 -6.41 17.51 -0.37
CA ASP A 162 -7.82 17.79 -0.16
C ASP A 162 -8.09 18.29 1.28
N GLY A 163 -8.80 19.41 1.39
CA GLY A 163 -9.15 20.02 2.68
C GLY A 163 -7.95 20.46 3.52
N GLY A 164 -6.82 20.73 2.90
CA GLY A 164 -5.57 21.13 3.56
C GLY A 164 -4.77 19.98 4.15
N ALA A 165 -5.14 18.73 3.88
CA ALA A 165 -4.39 17.54 4.20
C ALA A 165 -3.94 16.82 2.92
N LEU A 166 -2.90 15.98 3.03
CA LEU A 166 -2.40 15.17 1.94
C LEU A 166 -2.77 13.71 2.17
N TYR A 167 -3.25 13.04 1.14
CA TYR A 167 -3.67 11.63 1.15
C TYR A 167 -2.83 10.84 0.16
N SER A 168 -2.41 9.66 0.56
CA SER A 168 -1.59 8.81 -0.32
C SER A 168 -2.37 8.12 -1.44
N ASN A 169 -3.70 8.10 -1.38
CA ASN A 169 -4.62 7.65 -2.43
C ASN A 169 -6.03 8.19 -2.16
N ASP A 170 -6.99 7.79 -2.98
CA ASP A 170 -8.39 8.26 -2.97
C ASP A 170 -9.32 7.46 -2.05
N SER A 171 -8.83 6.48 -1.27
CA SER A 171 -9.68 5.67 -0.37
C SER A 171 -10.23 6.43 0.85
N TYR A 172 -10.00 7.74 0.93
CA TYR A 172 -10.72 8.65 1.85
C TYR A 172 -12.08 9.12 1.31
N GLN A 173 -12.34 8.86 0.03
CA GLN A 173 -13.61 9.20 -0.60
C GLN A 173 -14.61 8.05 -0.40
N PRO A 174 -15.88 8.34 -0.16
CA PRO A 174 -16.89 7.30 -0.15
C PRO A 174 -16.97 6.65 -1.53
N GLU A 175 -17.18 5.35 -1.54
CA GLU A 175 -17.44 4.67 -2.82
C GLU A 175 -18.65 5.32 -3.50
N PRO A 176 -18.58 5.61 -4.80
CA PRO A 176 -19.72 6.13 -5.52
C PRO A 176 -20.87 5.13 -5.40
N GLU A 177 -22.08 5.60 -5.01
CA GLU A 177 -23.29 4.79 -5.01
C GLU A 177 -23.61 4.34 -6.44
N ILE A 178 -22.99 3.26 -6.87
CA ILE A 178 -23.38 2.57 -8.10
C ILE A 178 -24.53 1.64 -7.70
N GLY A 179 -25.72 2.00 -8.12
CA GLY A 179 -26.94 1.27 -7.79
C GLY A 179 -26.85 -0.22 -8.10
N GLY A 180 -26.96 -1.06 -7.06
CA GLY A 180 -27.31 -2.47 -7.13
C GLY A 180 -26.15 -3.43 -7.39
N GLY A 181 -25.40 -3.78 -6.37
CA GLY A 181 -24.47 -4.90 -6.33
C GLY A 181 -23.26 -4.59 -5.45
N ALA A 182 -23.23 -5.16 -4.26
CA ALA A 182 -22.11 -5.01 -3.35
C ALA A 182 -20.85 -5.66 -3.96
N TRP A 183 -19.98 -4.84 -4.52
CA TRP A 183 -18.65 -5.23 -4.91
C TRP A 183 -17.70 -4.85 -3.76
N LEU A 184 -17.07 -5.83 -3.16
CA LEU A 184 -16.14 -5.68 -2.02
C LEU A 184 -14.87 -4.88 -2.35
N TYR A 185 -14.66 -4.56 -3.61
CA TYR A 185 -13.62 -3.65 -4.11
C TYR A 185 -14.25 -2.89 -5.26
N GLY A 186 -14.52 -1.61 -5.15
CA GLY A 186 -15.25 -0.76 -6.08
C GLY A 186 -14.79 -0.70 -7.54
N ARG A 187 -14.12 -1.72 -8.01
CA ARG A 187 -13.79 -1.97 -9.42
C ARG A 187 -14.06 -3.43 -9.72
N ASP A 188 -14.81 -3.66 -10.80
CA ASP A 188 -14.94 -4.97 -11.42
C ASP A 188 -13.54 -5.46 -11.80
N PRO A 189 -12.96 -6.47 -11.14
CA PRO A 189 -11.64 -6.99 -11.52
C PRO A 189 -11.61 -7.48 -12.97
N PHE A 190 -12.78 -7.78 -13.56
CA PHE A 190 -12.91 -8.23 -14.94
C PHE A 190 -13.03 -7.10 -15.97
N ARG A 191 -13.12 -5.83 -15.56
CA ARG A 191 -13.13 -4.70 -16.50
C ARG A 191 -11.81 -4.52 -17.25
N TRP A 192 -10.75 -5.18 -16.76
CA TRP A 192 -9.40 -5.19 -17.35
C TRP A 192 -9.17 -6.31 -18.35
N GLU A 193 -10.12 -7.24 -18.52
CA GLU A 193 -10.01 -8.33 -19.50
C GLU A 193 -9.82 -7.84 -20.94
N SER A 194 -10.15 -6.58 -21.24
CA SER A 194 -9.98 -6.02 -22.58
C SER A 194 -8.53 -5.65 -22.91
N ASP A 195 -7.68 -5.44 -21.91
CA ASP A 195 -6.33 -4.93 -22.10
C ASP A 195 -5.25 -6.02 -21.94
N LEU A 196 -5.52 -7.05 -21.13
CA LEU A 196 -4.65 -8.21 -20.99
C LEU A 196 -5.03 -9.30 -21.99
N THR A 197 -4.17 -9.53 -22.97
CA THR A 197 -4.37 -10.60 -23.95
C THR A 197 -3.19 -11.56 -23.93
N LEU A 198 -3.36 -12.71 -23.29
CA LEU A 198 -2.39 -13.79 -23.32
C LEU A 198 -2.69 -14.75 -24.48
N THR A 199 -1.69 -15.01 -25.27
CA THR A 199 -1.84 -15.87 -26.45
C THR A 199 -0.96 -17.10 -26.33
N ARG A 200 -1.56 -18.26 -26.60
CA ARG A 200 -0.84 -19.53 -26.69
C ARG A 200 -0.71 -20.00 -28.12
N LEU A 201 0.37 -20.71 -28.37
CA LEU A 201 0.62 -21.37 -29.66
C LEU A 201 0.14 -22.83 -29.56
N ARG A 202 -0.77 -23.23 -30.48
CA ARG A 202 -1.17 -24.63 -30.62
C ARG A 202 -0.12 -25.43 -31.39
N ALA A 203 -0.16 -26.75 -31.24
CA ALA A 203 0.74 -27.66 -31.96
C ALA A 203 0.65 -27.54 -33.49
N ASP A 204 -0.44 -27.01 -34.02
CA ASP A 204 -0.66 -26.74 -35.45
C ASP A 204 -0.10 -25.36 -35.88
N GLY A 205 0.53 -24.60 -34.98
CA GLY A 205 1.06 -23.27 -35.22
C GLY A 205 0.03 -22.14 -35.16
N THR A 206 -1.22 -22.42 -34.78
CA THR A 206 -2.22 -21.35 -34.60
C THR A 206 -2.12 -20.72 -33.23
N VAL A 207 -2.26 -19.39 -33.18
CA VAL A 207 -2.28 -18.61 -31.94
C VAL A 207 -3.73 -18.42 -31.48
N TYR A 208 -3.98 -18.60 -30.21
CA TYR A 208 -5.30 -18.34 -29.61
C TYR A 208 -5.16 -17.60 -28.28
N ARG A 209 -6.20 -16.87 -27.91
CA ARG A 209 -6.32 -16.22 -26.60
C ARG A 209 -6.63 -17.28 -25.54
N ASP A 210 -5.89 -17.25 -24.44
CA ASP A 210 -6.15 -18.12 -23.28
C ASP A 210 -6.75 -17.32 -22.12
N GLU A 211 -8.08 -17.23 -22.11
CA GLU A 211 -8.82 -16.48 -21.09
C GLU A 211 -8.73 -17.11 -19.68
N ALA A 212 -8.44 -18.39 -19.58
CA ALA A 212 -8.26 -19.05 -18.28
C ALA A 212 -6.92 -18.64 -17.69
N LEU A 213 -5.85 -18.70 -18.48
CA LEU A 213 -4.52 -18.26 -18.07
C LEU A 213 -4.50 -16.76 -17.75
N GLU A 214 -5.18 -15.93 -18.55
CA GLU A 214 -5.30 -14.49 -18.28
C GLU A 214 -5.90 -14.23 -16.89
N ARG A 215 -6.94 -14.98 -16.51
CA ARG A 215 -7.55 -14.87 -15.19
C ARG A 215 -6.64 -15.34 -14.06
N ASP A 216 -5.95 -16.45 -14.26
CA ASP A 216 -5.06 -17.01 -13.25
C ASP A 216 -3.87 -16.08 -12.99
N VAL A 217 -3.24 -15.59 -14.05
CA VAL A 217 -2.13 -14.63 -13.96
C VAL A 217 -2.60 -13.31 -13.33
N LEU A 218 -3.77 -12.81 -13.71
CA LEU A 218 -4.34 -11.61 -13.10
C LEU A 218 -4.65 -11.80 -11.61
N HIS A 219 -5.18 -12.97 -11.22
CA HIS A 219 -5.43 -13.33 -9.83
C HIS A 219 -4.14 -13.38 -9.02
N GLU A 220 -3.09 -13.98 -9.56
CA GLU A 220 -1.79 -14.07 -8.91
C GLU A 220 -1.14 -12.68 -8.79
N TRP A 221 -1.21 -11.88 -9.85
CA TRP A 221 -0.79 -10.48 -9.81
C TRP A 221 -1.52 -9.69 -8.71
N MET A 222 -2.84 -9.76 -8.66
CA MET A 222 -3.63 -9.08 -7.63
C MET A 222 -3.33 -9.57 -6.22
N ALA A 223 -3.04 -10.86 -6.05
CA ALA A 223 -2.61 -11.42 -4.77
C ALA A 223 -1.25 -10.89 -4.32
N CYS A 224 -0.33 -10.63 -5.26
CA CYS A 224 1.01 -10.12 -4.99
C CYS A 224 1.05 -8.60 -4.80
N TYR A 225 0.32 -7.85 -5.61
CA TYR A 225 0.44 -6.40 -5.74
C TYR A 225 -0.80 -5.62 -5.30
N GLY A 226 -1.93 -6.29 -5.08
CA GLY A 226 -3.17 -5.69 -4.57
C GLY A 226 -3.98 -4.89 -5.58
N GLU A 227 -3.48 -4.71 -6.81
CA GLU A 227 -4.16 -3.97 -7.88
C GLU A 227 -3.81 -4.53 -9.26
N PRO A 228 -4.68 -4.36 -10.26
CA PRO A 228 -4.40 -4.81 -11.62
C PRO A 228 -3.27 -3.99 -12.27
N PRO A 229 -2.52 -4.59 -13.19
CA PRO A 229 -1.46 -3.90 -13.91
C PRO A 229 -2.04 -2.81 -14.84
N HIS A 230 -1.63 -1.57 -14.65
CA HIS A 230 -2.14 -0.43 -15.44
C HIS A 230 -1.01 0.41 -16.08
N GLU A 231 0.26 0.03 -15.86
CA GLU A 231 1.43 0.74 -16.37
C GLU A 231 2.34 -0.18 -17.19
N ALA A 232 3.15 0.40 -18.08
CA ALA A 232 4.01 -0.36 -18.99
C ALA A 232 4.99 -1.31 -18.27
N TRP A 233 5.50 -0.91 -17.09
CA TRP A 233 6.37 -1.76 -16.26
C TRP A 233 5.62 -2.95 -15.63
N ALA A 234 4.33 -2.76 -15.29
CA ALA A 234 3.49 -3.83 -14.79
C ALA A 234 3.24 -4.89 -15.87
N TRP A 235 3.10 -4.47 -17.12
CA TRP A 235 2.98 -5.37 -18.26
C TRP A 235 4.25 -6.17 -18.51
N ALA A 236 5.44 -5.56 -18.38
CA ALA A 236 6.71 -6.26 -18.50
C ALA A 236 6.86 -7.35 -17.43
N THR A 237 6.51 -7.06 -16.17
CA THR A 237 6.56 -8.05 -15.08
C THR A 237 5.51 -9.15 -15.25
N LEU A 238 4.34 -8.81 -15.78
CA LEU A 238 3.31 -9.78 -16.10
C LEU A 238 3.75 -10.73 -17.21
N ASP A 239 4.48 -10.22 -18.20
CA ASP A 239 5.05 -11.01 -19.29
C ASP A 239 6.12 -12.00 -18.77
N GLU A 240 6.96 -11.57 -17.81
CA GLU A 240 7.90 -12.45 -17.09
C GLU A 240 7.19 -13.55 -16.31
N MET A 241 6.19 -13.21 -15.52
CA MET A 241 5.38 -14.19 -14.76
C MET A 241 4.68 -15.19 -15.68
N THR A 242 4.20 -14.72 -16.82
CA THR A 242 3.53 -15.56 -17.81
C THR A 242 4.53 -16.51 -18.49
N HIS A 243 5.76 -16.05 -18.70
CA HIS A 243 6.82 -16.86 -19.31
C HIS A 243 7.24 -18.01 -18.38
N ASP A 244 7.42 -17.72 -17.08
CA ASP A 244 7.73 -18.72 -16.07
C ASP A 244 6.63 -19.78 -15.95
N TYR A 245 5.35 -19.36 -16.01
CA TYR A 245 4.19 -20.26 -15.98
C TYR A 245 4.15 -21.21 -17.19
N ILE A 246 4.51 -20.71 -18.38
CA ILE A 246 4.55 -21.50 -19.60
C ILE A 246 5.74 -22.50 -19.59
N GLU A 247 6.89 -22.10 -19.02
CA GLU A 247 8.05 -22.98 -18.89
C GLU A 247 7.80 -24.13 -17.89
N GLU A 248 7.13 -23.87 -16.77
CA GLU A 248 6.76 -24.91 -15.79
C GLU A 248 5.80 -25.96 -16.40
N GLU A 249 4.77 -25.55 -17.13
CA GLU A 249 3.86 -26.50 -17.80
C GLU A 249 4.55 -27.33 -18.89
N HIS A 250 5.50 -26.75 -19.62
CA HIS A 250 6.26 -27.51 -20.60
C HIS A 250 7.17 -28.55 -19.94
N HIS A 251 7.73 -28.24 -18.77
CA HIS A 251 8.55 -29.20 -18.02
C HIS A 251 7.72 -30.40 -17.49
N GLU A 252 6.50 -30.18 -17.05
CA GLU A 252 5.60 -31.27 -16.61
C GLU A 252 5.16 -32.16 -17.79
N LEU A 253 4.92 -31.61 -18.96
CA LEU A 253 4.52 -32.36 -20.15
C LEU A 253 5.67 -33.20 -20.73
N ASP A 254 6.90 -32.73 -20.67
CA ASP A 254 8.08 -33.48 -21.12
C ASP A 254 8.36 -34.70 -20.20
N HIS A 255 8.02 -34.65 -18.93
CA HIS A 255 8.11 -35.78 -18.01
C HIS A 255 7.03 -36.84 -18.25
N LEU A 256 5.86 -36.47 -18.80
CA LEU A 256 4.78 -37.40 -19.14
C LEU A 256 5.00 -38.13 -20.47
N HIS A 257 5.84 -37.63 -21.36
CA HIS A 257 6.17 -38.26 -22.63
C HIS A 257 7.47 -39.10 -22.59
N ALA A 258 8.19 -39.08 -21.45
CA ALA A 258 9.42 -39.84 -21.23
C ALA A 258 9.20 -41.15 -20.43
N ALA A 259 7.97 -41.49 -20.07
CA ALA A 259 7.57 -42.74 -19.39
C ALA A 259 6.68 -43.57 -20.30
#